data_0734bf2621b01dd06389e1519cf8daf1
#
_entry.id   0734bf2621b01dd06389e1519cf8daf1
#
_cell.length_a   1.000
_cell.length_b   1.000
_cell.length_c   1.000
_cell.angle_alpha   90.00
_cell.angle_beta   90.00
_cell.angle_gamma   90.00
#
_symmetry.space_group_name_H-M   'P 1'
#
loop_
_entity.id
_entity.type
_entity.pdbx_description
1 polymer ?
#
loop_
_entity_poly.entity_id
_entity_poly.type
_entity_poly.pdbx_seq_one_letter_code
_entity_poly.pdbx_strand_id
1 'polypeptide(L)'
;MKTIHISLAMGAALLFVGCQSTTDSHKVSQHRSDAVFHIERAAAATLAQETTELVSAFVHYCQLPEAGMDTVKKQWHRSMLSWMALQGQERGPAAALEQSWNVQFWPDKKNTTGRKMSALIQQNTTWKADDIAAQSVTVQGLGAIEWLLYDESSDLSRNAQTCQTGVAISRHLNQNTQRISDAWSSNPWVLLNEKEWHSEYISLLSNQLEYAMKKLSRPLANIGQPRPYFSESWRSQTSLSNLKANVEVLKALYLANGEGLDATLRGMDKAELADRVVNQFDVTLATWPEQTSLFAALQDKEGYRMALTQLRKLEQLKYLIHDEVAVELGVVIGFNATDGD
;
A
#
# COMPACT_ATOMS: atom_id res chain seq x y z
N MET A 1 14.66 20.91 -94.12
CA MET A 1 14.20 19.52 -94.16
C MET A 1 14.75 18.86 -92.94
N LYS A 2 13.91 18.68 -91.94
CA LYS A 2 14.27 18.10 -90.63
C LYS A 2 13.50 16.79 -90.51
N THR A 3 14.19 15.69 -90.37
CA THR A 3 13.72 14.34 -90.13
C THR A 3 13.45 14.15 -88.63
N ILE A 4 12.25 13.71 -88.32
CA ILE A 4 11.82 13.38 -86.98
C ILE A 4 11.96 11.87 -86.75
N HIS A 5 12.77 11.46 -85.77
CA HIS A 5 12.86 10.09 -85.33
C HIS A 5 11.89 9.88 -84.17
N ILE A 6 10.94 8.96 -84.35
CA ILE A 6 10.02 8.49 -83.32
C ILE A 6 10.65 7.24 -82.69
N SER A 7 11.02 7.34 -81.42
CA SER A 7 11.47 6.20 -80.63
C SER A 7 10.28 5.62 -79.80
N LEU A 8 9.98 4.38 -80.09
CA LEU A 8 8.93 3.59 -79.39
C LEU A 8 9.52 3.04 -78.11
N ALA A 9 9.05 3.52 -76.94
CA ALA A 9 9.44 2.99 -75.69
C ALA A 9 8.43 1.94 -75.24
N MET A 10 8.87 0.68 -75.10
CA MET A 10 8.11 -0.49 -74.66
C MET A 10 8.16 -0.53 -73.13
N GLY A 11 7.06 -0.17 -72.51
CA GLY A 11 6.93 -0.23 -70.99
C GLY A 11 6.59 -1.64 -70.51
N ALA A 12 7.54 -2.26 -69.81
CA ALA A 12 7.31 -3.50 -69.11
C ALA A 12 6.60 -3.19 -67.79
N ALA A 13 5.34 -3.61 -67.63
CA ALA A 13 4.59 -3.53 -66.39
C ALA A 13 5.01 -4.70 -65.45
N LEU A 14 5.79 -4.41 -64.45
CA LEU A 14 6.10 -5.32 -63.35
C LEU A 14 4.93 -5.31 -62.36
N LEU A 15 4.15 -6.39 -62.35
CA LEU A 15 3.15 -6.66 -61.33
C LEU A 15 3.88 -7.10 -60.05
N PHE A 16 4.00 -6.18 -59.08
CA PHE A 16 4.36 -6.53 -57.71
C PHE A 16 3.14 -7.14 -57.01
N VAL A 17 3.13 -8.47 -56.89
CA VAL A 17 2.25 -9.18 -55.97
C VAL A 17 2.82 -8.91 -54.58
N GLY A 18 2.28 -7.90 -53.87
CA GLY A 18 2.56 -7.64 -52.50
C GLY A 18 1.88 -8.73 -51.66
N CYS A 19 2.67 -9.66 -51.10
CA CYS A 19 2.20 -10.44 -49.96
C CYS A 19 1.93 -9.47 -48.79
N GLN A 20 0.67 -9.09 -48.57
CA GLN A 20 0.24 -8.56 -47.30
C GLN A 20 0.30 -9.70 -46.28
N SER A 21 1.39 -9.78 -45.53
CA SER A 21 1.40 -10.49 -44.26
C SER A 21 0.45 -9.74 -43.34
N THR A 22 -0.76 -10.24 -43.18
CA THR A 22 -1.61 -9.92 -42.06
C THR A 22 -0.87 -10.42 -40.82
N THR A 23 -0.12 -9.53 -40.17
CA THR A 23 0.26 -9.71 -38.79
C THR A 23 -1.04 -9.64 -38.01
N ASP A 24 -1.68 -10.80 -37.83
CA ASP A 24 -2.61 -11.01 -36.72
C ASP A 24 -1.78 -10.73 -35.46
N SER A 25 -1.83 -9.48 -35.01
CA SER A 25 -1.50 -9.17 -33.63
C SER A 25 -2.54 -9.96 -32.82
N HIS A 26 -2.16 -11.15 -32.35
CA HIS A 26 -2.84 -11.78 -31.24
C HIS A 26 -2.89 -10.73 -30.14
N LYS A 27 -4.01 -10.00 -30.01
CA LYS A 27 -4.35 -9.32 -28.77
C LYS A 27 -4.38 -10.46 -27.75
N VAL A 28 -3.29 -10.59 -26.99
CA VAL A 28 -3.32 -11.40 -25.77
C VAL A 28 -4.56 -10.90 -25.02
N SER A 29 -5.55 -11.76 -24.89
CA SER A 29 -6.77 -11.42 -24.14
C SER A 29 -6.33 -11.01 -22.77
N GLN A 30 -6.42 -9.72 -22.46
CA GLN A 30 -6.03 -9.16 -21.19
C GLN A 30 -6.94 -9.76 -20.12
N HIS A 31 -6.36 -10.34 -19.08
CA HIS A 31 -7.15 -10.90 -17.98
C HIS A 31 -7.81 -9.76 -17.20
N ARG A 32 -9.05 -9.97 -16.73
CA ARG A 32 -9.81 -8.94 -16.00
C ARG A 32 -9.12 -8.41 -14.73
N SER A 33 -8.17 -9.16 -14.18
CA SER A 33 -7.37 -8.73 -13.02
C SER A 33 -6.16 -7.85 -13.37
N ASP A 34 -5.82 -7.70 -14.65
CA ASP A 34 -4.54 -7.08 -15.04
C ASP A 34 -4.42 -5.63 -14.60
N ALA A 35 -5.51 -4.85 -14.64
CA ALA A 35 -5.49 -3.47 -14.19
C ALA A 35 -5.19 -3.36 -12.68
N VAL A 36 -5.81 -4.21 -11.87
CA VAL A 36 -5.57 -4.28 -10.41
C VAL A 36 -4.17 -4.80 -10.14
N PHE A 37 -3.75 -5.85 -10.85
CA PHE A 37 -2.38 -6.38 -10.74
C PHE A 37 -1.32 -5.31 -11.02
N HIS A 38 -1.50 -4.48 -12.03
CA HIS A 38 -0.56 -3.41 -12.34
C HIS A 38 -0.48 -2.35 -11.24
N ILE A 39 -1.59 -2.04 -10.57
CA ILE A 39 -1.59 -1.12 -9.41
C ILE A 39 -0.82 -1.74 -8.25
N GLU A 40 -1.11 -2.98 -7.90
CA GLU A 40 -0.46 -3.70 -6.79
C GLU A 40 1.04 -3.90 -7.04
N ARG A 41 1.41 -4.29 -8.25
CA ARG A 41 2.81 -4.42 -8.67
C ARG A 41 3.55 -3.08 -8.58
N ALA A 42 2.94 -1.99 -9.03
CA ALA A 42 3.53 -0.66 -8.94
C ALA A 42 3.69 -0.21 -7.48
N ALA A 43 2.70 -0.49 -6.61
CA ALA A 43 2.77 -0.23 -5.18
C ALA A 43 3.91 -1.01 -4.51
N ALA A 44 4.06 -2.29 -4.83
CA ALA A 44 5.14 -3.13 -4.32
C ALA A 44 6.54 -2.64 -4.76
N ALA A 45 6.68 -2.25 -6.03
CA ALA A 45 7.92 -1.67 -6.55
C ALA A 45 8.26 -0.32 -5.90
N THR A 46 7.25 0.54 -5.70
CA THR A 46 7.42 1.83 -5.00
C THR A 46 7.88 1.61 -3.55
N LEU A 47 7.27 0.68 -2.83
CA LEU A 47 7.68 0.35 -1.46
C LEU A 47 9.14 -0.12 -1.40
N ALA A 48 9.56 -1.00 -2.31
CA ALA A 48 10.93 -1.48 -2.38
C ALA A 48 11.93 -0.34 -2.69
N GLN A 49 11.56 0.59 -3.57
CA GLN A 49 12.37 1.77 -3.87
C GLN A 49 12.48 2.69 -2.65
N GLU A 50 11.37 3.07 -2.01
CA GLU A 50 11.36 3.98 -0.87
C GLU A 50 12.15 3.43 0.33
N THR A 51 12.13 2.11 0.53
CA THR A 51 12.95 1.48 1.58
C THR A 51 14.44 1.39 1.19
N THR A 52 14.79 1.31 -0.08
CA THR A 52 16.18 1.44 -0.55
C THR A 52 16.72 2.85 -0.26
N GLU A 53 15.91 3.87 -0.52
CA GLU A 53 16.25 5.25 -0.20
C GLU A 53 16.35 5.47 1.31
N LEU A 54 15.51 4.78 2.12
CA LEU A 54 15.59 4.83 3.58
C LEU A 54 16.92 4.27 4.10
N VAL A 55 17.41 3.16 3.54
CA VAL A 55 18.76 2.64 3.86
C VAL A 55 19.82 3.69 3.56
N SER A 56 19.76 4.31 2.39
CA SER A 56 20.71 5.34 1.96
C SER A 56 20.69 6.55 2.89
N ALA A 57 19.50 7.00 3.30
CA ALA A 57 19.32 8.11 4.24
C ALA A 57 19.91 7.78 5.63
N PHE A 58 19.69 6.56 6.14
CA PHE A 58 20.30 6.13 7.41
C PHE A 58 21.82 6.06 7.34
N VAL A 59 22.37 5.45 6.28
CA VAL A 59 23.83 5.37 6.09
C VAL A 59 24.45 6.77 6.05
N HIS A 60 23.85 7.69 5.27
CA HIS A 60 24.33 9.06 5.19
C HIS A 60 24.29 9.78 6.55
N TYR A 61 23.16 9.67 7.26
CA TYR A 61 23.00 10.28 8.58
C TYR A 61 24.03 9.74 9.58
N CYS A 62 24.29 8.42 9.60
CA CYS A 62 25.27 7.83 10.50
C CYS A 62 26.73 8.21 10.19
N GLN A 63 27.01 8.64 8.95
CA GLN A 63 28.32 9.15 8.54
C GLN A 63 28.48 10.65 8.83
N LEU A 64 27.39 11.42 8.72
CA LEU A 64 27.35 12.88 8.85
C LEU A 64 26.16 13.31 9.73
N PRO A 65 26.20 13.08 11.06
CA PRO A 65 25.08 13.36 11.95
C PRO A 65 24.68 14.86 11.99
N GLU A 66 25.61 15.76 11.70
CA GLU A 66 25.38 17.20 11.58
C GLU A 66 24.43 17.57 10.41
N ALA A 67 24.24 16.71 9.42
CA ALA A 67 23.25 16.91 8.37
C ALA A 67 21.80 16.87 8.87
N GLY A 68 21.62 16.45 10.13
CA GLY A 68 20.33 16.41 10.79
C GLY A 68 19.47 15.19 10.44
N MET A 69 18.53 14.87 11.33
CA MET A 69 17.68 13.68 11.26
C MET A 69 16.46 13.85 10.32
N ASP A 70 16.17 15.07 9.87
CA ASP A 70 14.96 15.39 9.11
C ASP A 70 14.87 14.65 7.78
N THR A 71 16.00 14.43 7.11
CA THR A 71 16.03 13.67 5.86
C THR A 71 15.60 12.21 6.08
N VAL A 72 16.11 11.59 7.15
CA VAL A 72 15.73 10.20 7.50
C VAL A 72 14.26 10.13 7.91
N LYS A 73 13.77 11.09 8.71
CA LYS A 73 12.37 11.17 9.12
C LYS A 73 11.43 11.31 7.92
N LYS A 74 11.75 12.19 6.97
CA LYS A 74 10.99 12.37 5.74
C LYS A 74 10.98 11.09 4.90
N GLN A 75 12.13 10.43 4.77
CA GLN A 75 12.25 9.21 4.00
C GLN A 75 11.52 8.04 4.66
N TRP A 76 11.59 7.92 6.00
CA TRP A 76 10.77 6.96 6.73
C TRP A 76 9.27 7.17 6.47
N HIS A 77 8.80 8.43 6.49
CA HIS A 77 7.38 8.71 6.24
C HIS A 77 6.96 8.37 4.79
N ARG A 78 7.83 8.61 3.80
CA ARG A 78 7.57 8.16 2.42
C ARG A 78 7.45 6.63 2.33
N SER A 79 8.37 5.90 2.98
CA SER A 79 8.29 4.44 3.06
C SER A 79 7.02 3.98 3.77
N MET A 80 6.56 4.70 4.81
CA MET A 80 5.30 4.42 5.49
C MET A 80 4.10 4.66 4.58
N LEU A 81 4.07 5.77 3.83
CA LEU A 81 2.99 6.08 2.89
C LEU A 81 2.93 5.06 1.74
N SER A 82 4.08 4.60 1.22
CA SER A 82 4.11 3.54 0.20
C SER A 82 3.61 2.20 0.74
N TRP A 83 3.90 1.89 2.02
CA TRP A 83 3.34 0.71 2.69
C TRP A 83 1.81 0.75 2.81
N MET A 84 1.20 1.93 2.93
CA MET A 84 -0.27 2.06 3.03
C MET A 84 -1.00 1.48 1.82
N ALA A 85 -0.36 1.38 0.68
CA ALA A 85 -0.93 0.78 -0.52
C ALA A 85 -1.13 -0.75 -0.40
N LEU A 86 -0.30 -1.41 0.39
CA LEU A 86 -0.28 -2.88 0.55
C LEU A 86 -0.76 -3.33 1.93
N GLN A 87 -0.95 -2.38 2.85
CA GLN A 87 -1.28 -2.68 4.23
C GLN A 87 -2.67 -3.28 4.36
N GLY A 88 -2.77 -4.36 5.12
CA GLY A 88 -4.05 -5.06 5.33
C GLY A 88 -4.45 -6.00 4.19
N GLN A 89 -3.57 -6.23 3.21
CA GLN A 89 -3.78 -7.26 2.20
C GLN A 89 -3.80 -8.66 2.82
N GLU A 90 -4.80 -9.45 2.42
CA GLU A 90 -4.90 -10.88 2.69
C GLU A 90 -5.09 -11.67 1.37
N ARG A 91 -5.03 -10.97 0.22
CA ARG A 91 -5.15 -11.49 -1.13
C ARG A 91 -3.95 -11.05 -1.96
N GLY A 92 -3.43 -11.97 -2.77
CA GLY A 92 -2.24 -11.76 -3.58
C GLY A 92 -1.19 -12.86 -3.42
N PRO A 93 0.06 -12.63 -3.83
CA PRO A 93 1.12 -13.64 -3.73
C PRO A 93 1.46 -13.98 -2.27
N ALA A 94 1.41 -15.26 -1.91
CA ALA A 94 1.66 -15.72 -0.53
C ALA A 94 3.01 -15.19 0.02
N ALA A 95 4.06 -15.22 -0.78
CA ALA A 95 5.38 -14.73 -0.38
C ALA A 95 5.41 -13.22 -0.05
N ALA A 96 4.51 -12.41 -0.64
CA ALA A 96 4.33 -11.00 -0.28
C ALA A 96 3.56 -10.87 1.04
N LEU A 97 2.47 -11.61 1.21
CA LEU A 97 1.61 -11.57 2.39
C LEU A 97 2.36 -11.97 3.67
N GLU A 98 3.24 -12.96 3.58
CA GLU A 98 4.09 -13.41 4.69
C GLU A 98 5.01 -12.33 5.26
N GLN A 99 5.30 -11.26 4.50
CA GLN A 99 6.17 -10.18 4.93
C GLN A 99 5.46 -9.10 5.76
N SER A 100 4.14 -9.09 5.86
CA SER A 100 3.36 -8.01 6.48
C SER A 100 3.84 -7.62 7.88
N TRP A 101 4.05 -8.61 8.76
CA TRP A 101 4.52 -8.38 10.13
C TRP A 101 5.98 -7.93 10.19
N ASN A 102 6.81 -8.32 9.22
CA ASN A 102 8.20 -7.91 9.12
C ASN A 102 8.34 -6.46 8.61
N VAL A 103 7.36 -5.99 7.81
CA VAL A 103 7.29 -4.58 7.37
C VAL A 103 6.76 -3.70 8.49
N GLN A 104 5.68 -4.10 9.15
CA GLN A 104 5.12 -3.31 10.23
C GLN A 104 4.41 -4.17 11.29
N PHE A 105 4.91 -4.10 12.52
CA PHE A 105 4.24 -4.67 13.68
C PHE A 105 3.22 -3.68 14.26
N TRP A 106 1.95 -3.89 13.94
CA TRP A 106 0.83 -3.14 14.49
C TRP A 106 -0.44 -4.02 14.55
N PRO A 107 -1.26 -3.96 15.60
CA PRO A 107 -1.21 -3.05 16.76
C PRO A 107 -0.23 -3.49 17.85
N ASP A 108 0.50 -2.53 18.43
CA ASP A 108 1.36 -2.76 19.59
C ASP A 108 0.66 -2.38 20.90
N LYS A 109 -0.25 -3.24 21.37
CA LYS A 109 -1.14 -2.98 22.50
C LYS A 109 -0.41 -2.78 23.84
N LYS A 110 0.85 -3.20 23.96
CA LYS A 110 1.61 -3.25 25.24
C LYS A 110 2.94 -2.50 25.17
N ASN A 111 3.12 -1.65 24.18
CA ASN A 111 4.43 -1.01 23.88
C ASN A 111 5.58 -2.02 23.84
N THR A 112 5.35 -3.15 23.16
CA THR A 112 6.35 -4.22 23.04
C THR A 112 7.54 -3.77 22.23
N THR A 113 7.30 -3.01 21.15
CA THR A 113 8.35 -2.36 20.34
C THR A 113 9.25 -1.50 21.22
N GLY A 114 8.69 -0.59 22.02
CA GLY A 114 9.49 0.29 22.88
C GLY A 114 10.38 -0.48 23.83
N ARG A 115 9.82 -1.45 24.57
CA ARG A 115 10.59 -2.26 25.52
C ARG A 115 11.68 -3.10 24.84
N LYS A 116 11.36 -3.71 23.70
CA LYS A 116 12.30 -4.57 22.96
C LYS A 116 13.39 -3.75 22.27
N MET A 117 13.06 -2.59 21.72
CA MET A 117 14.03 -1.67 21.12
C MET A 117 14.98 -1.12 22.16
N SER A 118 14.50 -0.68 23.33
CA SER A 118 15.35 -0.25 24.43
C SER A 118 16.34 -1.34 24.86
N ALA A 119 15.87 -2.60 24.95
CA ALA A 119 16.74 -3.73 25.27
C ALA A 119 17.74 -4.05 24.14
N LEU A 120 17.36 -3.88 22.89
CA LEU A 120 18.20 -4.15 21.72
C LEU A 120 19.38 -3.18 21.63
N ILE A 121 19.15 -1.87 21.81
CA ILE A 121 20.20 -0.86 21.72
C ILE A 121 21.17 -0.88 22.92
N GLN A 122 20.75 -1.45 24.05
CA GLN A 122 21.60 -1.63 25.23
C GLN A 122 22.59 -2.80 25.08
N GLN A 123 22.38 -3.68 24.09
CA GLN A 123 23.33 -4.75 23.80
C GLN A 123 24.52 -4.15 23.06
N ASN A 124 25.74 -4.41 23.55
CA ASN A 124 26.95 -3.97 22.88
C ASN A 124 27.30 -4.88 21.68
N THR A 125 26.41 -4.88 20.70
CA THR A 125 26.45 -5.79 19.53
C THR A 125 26.34 -4.97 18.24
N THR A 126 27.22 -5.25 17.28
CA THR A 126 27.11 -4.72 15.92
C THR A 126 26.17 -5.60 15.12
N TRP A 127 24.92 -5.13 14.99
CA TRP A 127 23.86 -5.83 14.28
C TRP A 127 24.06 -5.78 12.76
N LYS A 128 23.77 -6.89 12.08
CA LYS A 128 23.60 -6.98 10.63
C LYS A 128 22.13 -7.22 10.29
N ALA A 129 21.76 -7.07 9.03
CA ALA A 129 20.38 -7.31 8.58
C ALA A 129 19.89 -8.73 8.93
N ASP A 130 20.73 -9.74 8.74
CA ASP A 130 20.38 -11.13 9.04
C ASP A 130 20.26 -11.42 10.55
N ASP A 131 21.01 -10.69 11.38
CA ASP A 131 20.87 -10.77 12.84
C ASP A 131 19.52 -10.17 13.28
N ILE A 132 19.08 -9.07 12.63
CA ILE A 132 17.77 -8.46 12.85
C ILE A 132 16.64 -9.41 12.40
N ALA A 133 16.82 -10.12 11.28
CA ALA A 133 15.86 -11.12 10.80
C ALA A 133 15.59 -12.23 11.84
N ALA A 134 16.58 -12.56 12.66
CA ALA A 134 16.46 -13.56 13.73
C ALA A 134 15.80 -13.01 15.02
N GLN A 135 15.59 -11.69 15.10
CA GLN A 135 14.94 -11.06 16.25
C GLN A 135 13.40 -11.08 16.13
N SER A 136 12.74 -10.69 17.22
CA SER A 136 11.28 -10.51 17.21
C SER A 136 10.85 -9.47 16.17
N VAL A 137 9.74 -9.71 15.47
CA VAL A 137 9.13 -8.74 14.54
C VAL A 137 8.90 -7.36 15.15
N THR A 138 8.81 -7.25 16.47
CA THR A 138 8.64 -5.98 17.19
C THR A 138 9.85 -5.05 17.12
N VAL A 139 11.03 -5.57 16.78
CA VAL A 139 12.26 -4.78 16.56
C VAL A 139 12.67 -4.74 15.09
N GLN A 140 11.73 -5.07 14.21
CA GLN A 140 11.90 -5.04 12.76
C GLN A 140 11.00 -3.97 12.14
N GLY A 141 11.27 -3.64 10.89
CA GLY A 141 10.39 -2.85 10.04
C GLY A 141 10.17 -1.40 10.48
N LEU A 142 9.10 -0.83 9.95
CA LEU A 142 8.76 0.60 10.06
C LEU A 142 8.49 1.05 11.49
N GLY A 143 7.89 0.20 12.33
CA GLY A 143 7.61 0.54 13.73
C GLY A 143 8.86 0.64 14.60
N ALA A 144 9.85 -0.22 14.37
CA ALA A 144 11.15 -0.15 15.06
C ALA A 144 11.95 1.09 14.64
N ILE A 145 11.90 1.42 13.34
CA ILE A 145 12.54 2.63 12.81
C ILE A 145 11.84 3.89 13.34
N GLU A 146 10.51 3.90 13.42
CA GLU A 146 9.77 4.99 14.06
C GLU A 146 10.24 5.22 15.49
N TRP A 147 10.41 4.15 16.26
CA TRP A 147 10.91 4.24 17.63
C TRP A 147 12.30 4.88 17.67
N LEU A 148 13.23 4.48 16.81
CA LEU A 148 14.57 5.06 16.74
C LEU A 148 14.54 6.56 16.44
N LEU A 149 13.65 7.01 15.56
CA LEU A 149 13.60 8.38 15.06
C LEU A 149 12.83 9.34 15.96
N TYR A 150 11.88 8.85 16.76
CA TYR A 150 10.91 9.72 17.44
C TYR A 150 10.74 9.43 18.93
N ASP A 151 11.18 8.27 19.45
CA ASP A 151 11.00 7.97 20.87
C ASP A 151 12.08 8.67 21.71
N GLU A 152 11.68 9.29 22.81
CA GLU A 152 12.60 10.04 23.71
C GLU A 152 13.66 9.13 24.34
N SER A 153 13.38 7.85 24.47
CA SER A 153 14.31 6.84 25.01
C SER A 153 15.37 6.41 23.97
N SER A 154 15.24 6.85 22.71
CA SER A 154 16.24 6.57 21.67
C SER A 154 17.46 7.48 21.85
N ASP A 155 18.64 6.88 21.78
CA ASP A 155 19.92 7.59 21.79
C ASP A 155 20.56 7.69 20.38
N LEU A 156 19.76 7.50 19.32
CA LEU A 156 20.17 7.47 17.92
C LEU A 156 21.10 8.63 17.53
N SER A 157 20.84 9.83 18.02
CA SER A 157 21.64 11.05 17.70
C SER A 157 22.96 11.15 18.47
N ARG A 158 23.16 10.32 19.48
CA ARG A 158 24.29 10.41 20.41
C ARG A 158 25.15 9.15 20.45
N ASN A 159 24.66 8.06 19.89
CA ASN A 159 25.29 6.76 19.96
C ASN A 159 25.47 6.16 18.54
N ALA A 160 26.73 6.09 18.10
CA ALA A 160 27.07 5.57 16.79
C ALA A 160 26.63 4.09 16.61
N GLN A 161 26.63 3.29 17.68
CA GLN A 161 26.19 1.90 17.61
C GLN A 161 24.68 1.81 17.41
N THR A 162 23.89 2.63 18.08
CA THR A 162 22.44 2.73 17.85
C THR A 162 22.14 3.19 16.42
N CYS A 163 22.96 4.10 15.88
CA CYS A 163 22.86 4.49 14.48
C CYS A 163 23.11 3.30 13.54
N GLN A 164 24.14 2.51 13.77
CA GLN A 164 24.39 1.30 12.97
C GLN A 164 23.28 0.24 13.14
N THR A 165 22.64 0.17 14.30
CA THR A 165 21.44 -0.65 14.51
C THR A 165 20.30 -0.19 13.62
N GLY A 166 20.07 1.13 13.48
CA GLY A 166 19.10 1.69 12.55
C GLY A 166 19.41 1.33 11.09
N VAL A 167 20.68 1.35 10.69
CA VAL A 167 21.12 0.88 9.35
C VAL A 167 20.79 -0.60 9.17
N ALA A 168 21.05 -1.45 10.17
CA ALA A 168 20.76 -2.89 10.09
C ALA A 168 19.27 -3.17 9.95
N ILE A 169 18.43 -2.51 10.74
CA ILE A 169 16.95 -2.63 10.68
C ILE A 169 16.43 -2.14 9.32
N SER A 170 16.92 -1.01 8.81
CA SER A 170 16.49 -0.48 7.50
C SER A 170 16.90 -1.40 6.34
N ARG A 171 18.08 -2.03 6.41
CA ARG A 171 18.52 -3.03 5.42
C ARG A 171 17.66 -4.27 5.45
N HIS A 172 17.30 -4.77 6.64
CA HIS A 172 16.39 -5.91 6.78
C HIS A 172 14.99 -5.58 6.24
N LEU A 173 14.46 -4.40 6.56
CA LEU A 173 13.20 -3.93 5.98
C LEU A 173 13.25 -3.92 4.45
N ASN A 174 14.33 -3.37 3.88
CA ASN A 174 14.51 -3.34 2.42
C ASN A 174 14.57 -4.75 1.82
N GLN A 175 15.25 -5.71 2.43
CA GLN A 175 15.23 -7.10 1.98
C GLN A 175 13.81 -7.68 1.93
N ASN A 176 12.98 -7.38 2.94
CA ASN A 176 11.59 -7.87 2.99
C ASN A 176 10.72 -7.20 1.92
N THR A 177 10.89 -5.90 1.67
CA THR A 177 10.14 -5.18 0.64
C THR A 177 10.57 -5.54 -0.78
N GLN A 178 11.83 -5.92 -1.00
CA GLN A 178 12.28 -6.52 -2.26
C GLN A 178 11.59 -7.88 -2.50
N ARG A 179 11.47 -8.74 -1.46
CA ARG A 179 10.72 -10.00 -1.58
C ARG A 179 9.24 -9.76 -1.94
N ILE A 180 8.62 -8.72 -1.38
CA ILE A 180 7.26 -8.31 -1.76
C ILE A 180 7.23 -7.92 -3.25
N SER A 181 8.14 -7.08 -3.71
CA SER A 181 8.22 -6.64 -5.10
C SER A 181 8.45 -7.80 -6.06
N ASP A 182 9.36 -8.72 -5.71
CA ASP A 182 9.64 -9.92 -6.51
C ASP A 182 8.42 -10.85 -6.60
N ALA A 183 7.69 -11.01 -5.49
CA ALA A 183 6.47 -11.81 -5.46
C ALA A 183 5.37 -11.26 -6.38
N TRP A 184 5.29 -9.93 -6.54
CA TRP A 184 4.39 -9.25 -7.46
C TRP A 184 4.92 -9.18 -8.91
N SER A 185 5.97 -9.91 -9.27
CA SER A 185 6.49 -9.94 -10.65
C SER A 185 5.53 -10.58 -11.65
N SER A 186 4.64 -11.46 -11.20
CA SER A 186 3.62 -12.13 -12.00
C SER A 186 2.22 -11.96 -11.40
N ASN A 187 1.21 -11.88 -12.28
CA ASN A 187 -0.17 -11.75 -11.86
C ASN A 187 -0.67 -13.07 -11.23
N PRO A 188 -1.00 -13.09 -9.90
CA PRO A 188 -1.41 -14.31 -9.22
C PRO A 188 -2.82 -14.77 -9.60
N TRP A 189 -3.60 -13.96 -10.31
CA TRP A 189 -5.02 -14.14 -10.56
C TRP A 189 -5.37 -14.58 -11.97
N VAL A 190 -4.39 -14.78 -12.86
CA VAL A 190 -4.62 -15.10 -14.29
C VAL A 190 -5.38 -16.41 -14.56
N LEU A 191 -5.45 -17.29 -13.56
CA LEU A 191 -6.17 -18.57 -13.68
C LEU A 191 -7.59 -18.50 -13.12
N LEU A 192 -7.99 -17.40 -12.50
CA LEU A 192 -9.32 -17.24 -11.94
C LEU A 192 -10.34 -16.97 -13.05
N ASN A 193 -11.48 -17.67 -13.00
CA ASN A 193 -12.62 -17.31 -13.84
C ASN A 193 -13.27 -15.99 -13.32
N GLU A 194 -14.23 -15.46 -14.05
CA GLU A 194 -14.87 -14.17 -13.74
C GLU A 194 -15.47 -14.13 -12.33
N LYS A 195 -16.19 -15.17 -11.92
CA LYS A 195 -16.81 -15.22 -10.59
C LYS A 195 -15.77 -15.33 -9.47
N GLU A 196 -14.76 -16.15 -9.68
CA GLU A 196 -13.64 -16.29 -8.74
C GLU A 196 -12.87 -14.95 -8.62
N TRP A 197 -12.65 -14.27 -9.75
CA TRP A 197 -12.02 -12.97 -9.75
C TRP A 197 -12.85 -11.92 -9.00
N HIS A 198 -14.16 -11.84 -9.23
CA HIS A 198 -15.03 -10.93 -8.48
C HIS A 198 -14.95 -11.19 -6.98
N SER A 199 -14.96 -12.46 -6.54
CA SER A 199 -14.83 -12.83 -5.14
C SER A 199 -13.49 -12.42 -4.56
N GLU A 200 -12.40 -12.65 -5.29
CA GLU A 200 -11.04 -12.26 -4.89
C GLU A 200 -10.90 -10.75 -4.78
N TYR A 201 -11.42 -10.00 -5.77
CA TYR A 201 -11.33 -8.55 -5.82
C TYR A 201 -12.13 -7.86 -4.71
N ILE A 202 -13.36 -8.32 -4.46
CA ILE A 202 -14.16 -7.83 -3.31
C ILE A 202 -13.44 -8.13 -1.99
N SER A 203 -12.88 -9.33 -1.84
CA SER A 203 -12.13 -9.70 -0.63
C SER A 203 -10.88 -8.84 -0.44
N LEU A 204 -10.15 -8.55 -1.52
CA LEU A 204 -8.98 -7.66 -1.49
C LEU A 204 -9.34 -6.28 -0.96
N LEU A 205 -10.37 -5.64 -1.52
CA LEU A 205 -10.84 -4.32 -1.09
C LEU A 205 -11.37 -4.34 0.36
N SER A 206 -12.17 -5.36 0.70
CA SER A 206 -12.79 -5.49 2.02
C SER A 206 -11.74 -5.66 3.12
N ASN A 207 -10.73 -6.50 2.93
CA ASN A 207 -9.67 -6.75 3.91
C ASN A 207 -8.87 -5.48 4.21
N GLN A 208 -8.46 -4.74 3.17
CA GLN A 208 -7.74 -3.49 3.34
C GLN A 208 -8.61 -2.42 4.01
N LEU A 209 -9.88 -2.31 3.62
CA LEU A 209 -10.82 -1.37 4.24
C LEU A 209 -11.06 -1.69 5.71
N GLU A 210 -11.26 -2.95 6.06
CA GLU A 210 -11.40 -3.39 7.46
C GLU A 210 -10.16 -3.10 8.28
N TYR A 211 -8.97 -3.32 7.70
CA TYR A 211 -7.73 -2.96 8.35
C TYR A 211 -7.65 -1.44 8.60
N ALA A 212 -7.99 -0.62 7.61
CA ALA A 212 -8.07 0.82 7.74
C ALA A 212 -9.07 1.26 8.84
N MET A 213 -10.24 0.61 8.92
CA MET A 213 -11.22 0.85 9.98
C MET A 213 -10.68 0.50 11.36
N LYS A 214 -9.90 -0.60 11.49
CA LYS A 214 -9.25 -0.98 12.75
C LYS A 214 -8.25 0.08 13.23
N LYS A 215 -7.65 0.86 12.33
CA LYS A 215 -6.73 1.97 12.69
C LYS A 215 -7.45 3.12 13.40
N LEU A 216 -8.76 3.28 13.20
CA LEU A 216 -9.62 4.23 13.96
C LEU A 216 -10.29 3.56 15.16
N SER A 217 -10.91 2.40 14.97
CA SER A 217 -11.74 1.77 16.02
C SER A 217 -10.93 1.35 17.24
N ARG A 218 -9.69 0.86 17.07
CA ARG A 218 -8.84 0.45 18.20
C ARG A 218 -8.46 1.61 19.13
N PRO A 219 -7.99 2.78 18.64
CA PRO A 219 -7.72 3.93 19.50
C PRO A 219 -8.98 4.60 20.06
N LEU A 220 -10.10 4.60 19.31
CA LEU A 220 -11.40 5.08 19.81
C LEU A 220 -11.89 4.26 20.98
N ALA A 221 -11.63 2.95 20.98
CA ALA A 221 -11.97 2.01 22.04
C ALA A 221 -13.44 2.12 22.50
N ASN A 222 -13.70 2.36 23.78
CA ASN A 222 -15.04 2.60 24.30
C ASN A 222 -15.39 4.09 24.23
N ILE A 223 -16.70 4.39 24.09
CA ILE A 223 -17.20 5.76 24.05
C ILE A 223 -16.72 6.55 25.28
N GLY A 224 -16.02 7.66 25.02
CA GLY A 224 -15.48 8.53 26.07
C GLY A 224 -14.25 7.99 26.81
N GLN A 225 -13.70 6.84 26.40
CA GLN A 225 -12.51 6.24 26.99
C GLN A 225 -11.50 5.85 25.88
N PRO A 226 -10.98 6.80 25.10
CA PRO A 226 -10.03 6.51 24.04
C PRO A 226 -8.72 5.94 24.59
N ARG A 227 -8.02 5.22 23.74
CA ARG A 227 -6.67 4.69 23.98
C ARG A 227 -5.70 5.24 22.92
N PRO A 228 -5.25 6.49 23.04
CA PRO A 228 -4.46 7.17 22.01
C PRO A 228 -3.19 6.40 21.61
N TYR A 229 -2.53 5.73 22.55
CA TYR A 229 -1.33 4.90 22.30
C TYR A 229 -1.59 3.67 21.40
N PHE A 230 -2.84 3.35 21.09
CA PHE A 230 -3.16 2.32 20.11
C PHE A 230 -3.21 2.85 18.69
N SER A 231 -3.04 4.17 18.50
CA SER A 231 -2.91 4.78 17.17
C SER A 231 -1.66 4.25 16.49
N GLU A 232 -1.81 3.92 15.21
CA GLU A 232 -0.65 3.65 14.37
C GLU A 232 0.24 4.89 14.31
N SER A 233 1.55 4.70 14.26
CA SER A 233 2.52 5.82 14.11
C SER A 233 2.25 6.98 15.09
N TRP A 234 1.95 6.63 16.34
CA TRP A 234 1.65 7.62 17.37
C TRP A 234 2.86 8.45 17.78
N ARG A 235 4.09 7.91 17.65
CA ARG A 235 5.33 8.62 17.96
C ARG A 235 5.65 9.69 16.93
N SER A 236 5.53 9.36 15.66
CA SER A 236 5.73 10.29 14.54
C SER A 236 4.54 11.23 14.33
N GLN A 237 3.40 10.95 14.96
CA GLN A 237 2.15 11.70 14.85
C GLN A 237 1.60 11.78 13.40
N THR A 238 1.75 10.71 12.62
CA THR A 238 1.35 10.65 11.21
C THR A 238 0.14 9.76 10.93
N SER A 239 -0.52 9.24 11.97
CA SER A 239 -1.58 8.22 11.87
C SER A 239 -2.72 8.58 10.92
N LEU A 240 -3.22 9.81 10.91
CA LEU A 240 -4.31 10.22 10.02
C LEU A 240 -3.84 10.47 8.59
N SER A 241 -2.59 10.92 8.39
CA SER A 241 -1.98 11.03 7.06
C SER A 241 -1.82 9.65 6.42
N ASN A 242 -1.33 8.68 7.20
CA ASN A 242 -1.18 7.29 6.76
C ASN A 242 -2.54 6.68 6.39
N LEU A 243 -3.54 6.88 7.24
CA LEU A 243 -4.88 6.36 6.98
C LEU A 243 -5.55 7.01 5.76
N LYS A 244 -5.31 8.30 5.51
CA LYS A 244 -5.75 8.96 4.27
C LYS A 244 -5.19 8.26 3.05
N ALA A 245 -3.89 7.95 3.05
CA ALA A 245 -3.25 7.21 1.96
C ALA A 245 -3.88 5.82 1.74
N ASN A 246 -4.25 5.08 2.81
CA ASN A 246 -5.01 3.83 2.64
C ASN A 246 -6.33 4.06 1.87
N VAL A 247 -7.09 5.11 2.20
CA VAL A 247 -8.38 5.39 1.54
C VAL A 247 -8.19 5.82 0.09
N GLU A 248 -7.16 6.61 -0.20
CA GLU A 248 -6.79 7.02 -1.57
C GLU A 248 -6.46 5.81 -2.44
N VAL A 249 -5.70 4.86 -1.92
CA VAL A 249 -5.36 3.63 -2.64
C VAL A 249 -6.58 2.73 -2.82
N LEU A 250 -7.42 2.57 -1.81
CA LEU A 250 -8.67 1.82 -1.93
C LEU A 250 -9.56 2.37 -3.06
N LYS A 251 -9.64 3.71 -3.20
CA LYS A 251 -10.34 4.34 -4.32
C LYS A 251 -9.67 4.02 -5.66
N ALA A 252 -8.34 4.10 -5.72
CA ALA A 252 -7.58 3.77 -6.93
C ALA A 252 -7.77 2.31 -7.34
N LEU A 253 -7.77 1.38 -6.40
CA LEU A 253 -8.08 -0.03 -6.62
C LEU A 253 -9.52 -0.23 -7.09
N TYR A 254 -10.52 0.40 -6.48
CA TYR A 254 -11.92 0.31 -6.89
C TYR A 254 -12.13 0.77 -8.34
N LEU A 255 -11.46 1.84 -8.76
CA LEU A 255 -11.54 2.38 -10.11
C LEU A 255 -10.65 1.63 -11.12
N ALA A 256 -9.51 1.11 -10.68
CA ALA A 256 -8.49 0.40 -11.46
C ALA A 256 -8.29 0.98 -12.87
N ASN A 257 -8.01 2.28 -12.96
CA ASN A 257 -7.81 3.02 -14.20
C ASN A 257 -8.97 2.92 -15.22
N GLY A 258 -10.18 2.72 -14.73
CA GLY A 258 -11.39 2.56 -15.56
C GLY A 258 -11.71 1.11 -15.93
N GLU A 259 -11.01 0.14 -15.36
CA GLU A 259 -11.20 -1.31 -15.56
C GLU A 259 -11.57 -2.04 -14.26
N GLY A 260 -11.92 -1.29 -13.20
CA GLY A 260 -12.24 -1.80 -11.88
C GLY A 260 -13.71 -2.17 -11.69
N LEU A 261 -14.12 -2.28 -10.39
CA LEU A 261 -15.49 -2.59 -10.03
C LEU A 261 -16.48 -1.51 -10.49
N ASP A 262 -16.05 -0.24 -10.54
CA ASP A 262 -16.87 0.84 -11.09
C ASP A 262 -17.30 0.55 -12.54
N ALA A 263 -16.34 0.21 -13.40
CA ALA A 263 -16.62 -0.12 -14.80
C ALA A 263 -17.46 -1.41 -14.94
N THR A 264 -17.20 -2.40 -14.09
CA THR A 264 -17.97 -3.65 -14.05
C THR A 264 -19.44 -3.37 -13.73
N LEU A 265 -19.72 -2.57 -12.68
CA LEU A 265 -21.08 -2.20 -12.31
C LEU A 265 -21.80 -1.42 -13.42
N ARG A 266 -21.13 -0.46 -14.05
CA ARG A 266 -21.68 0.31 -15.17
C ARG A 266 -22.00 -0.59 -16.36
N GLY A 267 -21.17 -1.58 -16.65
CA GLY A 267 -21.41 -2.58 -17.69
C GLY A 267 -22.59 -3.52 -17.40
N MET A 268 -23.04 -3.59 -16.14
CA MET A 268 -24.19 -4.36 -15.67
C MET A 268 -25.45 -3.51 -15.48
N ASP A 269 -25.49 -2.26 -16.00
CA ASP A 269 -26.57 -1.29 -15.81
C ASP A 269 -26.79 -0.88 -14.33
N LYS A 270 -25.74 -0.97 -13.50
CA LYS A 270 -25.73 -0.57 -12.08
C LYS A 270 -24.98 0.75 -11.85
N ALA A 271 -25.11 1.71 -12.76
CA ALA A 271 -24.41 2.99 -12.71
C ALA A 271 -24.73 3.79 -11.43
N GLU A 272 -25.96 3.73 -10.93
CA GLU A 272 -26.34 4.41 -9.68
C GLU A 272 -25.54 3.90 -8.47
N LEU A 273 -25.35 2.59 -8.36
CA LEU A 273 -24.52 2.01 -7.29
C LEU A 273 -23.04 2.41 -7.46
N ALA A 274 -22.51 2.35 -8.69
CA ALA A 274 -21.15 2.80 -8.98
C ALA A 274 -20.93 4.26 -8.55
N ASP A 275 -21.87 5.16 -8.90
CA ASP A 275 -21.85 6.58 -8.51
C ASP A 275 -21.89 6.76 -6.98
N ARG A 276 -22.68 5.98 -6.26
CA ARG A 276 -22.76 6.03 -4.80
C ARG A 276 -21.45 5.64 -4.15
N VAL A 277 -20.77 4.61 -4.65
CA VAL A 277 -19.46 4.19 -4.13
C VAL A 277 -18.39 5.27 -4.38
N VAL A 278 -18.32 5.79 -5.61
CA VAL A 278 -17.38 6.87 -5.95
C VAL A 278 -17.62 8.10 -5.09
N ASN A 279 -18.89 8.54 -4.98
CA ASN A 279 -19.25 9.68 -4.15
C ASN A 279 -18.89 9.48 -2.67
N GLN A 280 -19.03 8.25 -2.13
CA GLN A 280 -18.66 7.96 -0.76
C GLN A 280 -17.14 8.09 -0.54
N PHE A 281 -16.31 7.63 -1.49
CA PHE A 281 -14.87 7.88 -1.47
C PHE A 281 -14.56 9.37 -1.52
N ASP A 282 -15.20 10.11 -2.45
CA ASP A 282 -14.96 11.53 -2.65
C ASP A 282 -15.32 12.36 -1.42
N VAL A 283 -16.49 12.15 -0.84
CA VAL A 283 -16.92 12.82 0.39
C VAL A 283 -15.99 12.48 1.55
N THR A 284 -15.57 11.21 1.67
CA THR A 284 -14.63 10.79 2.72
C THR A 284 -13.31 11.53 2.61
N LEU A 285 -12.72 11.59 1.42
CA LEU A 285 -11.43 12.24 1.17
C LEU A 285 -11.51 13.77 1.21
N ALA A 286 -12.56 14.38 0.62
CA ALA A 286 -12.74 15.82 0.60
C ALA A 286 -12.96 16.43 2.00
N THR A 287 -13.50 15.63 2.92
CA THR A 287 -13.73 16.02 4.31
C THR A 287 -12.74 15.38 5.29
N TRP A 288 -11.59 14.94 4.77
CA TRP A 288 -10.52 14.39 5.62
C TRP A 288 -9.96 15.49 6.51
N PRO A 289 -9.72 15.22 7.82
CA PRO A 289 -9.21 16.24 8.73
C PRO A 289 -7.79 16.70 8.34
N GLU A 290 -7.50 17.98 8.57
CA GLU A 290 -6.14 18.52 8.42
C GLU A 290 -5.18 18.02 9.51
N GLN A 291 -5.73 17.63 10.66
CA GLN A 291 -4.97 17.01 11.74
C GLN A 291 -4.30 15.70 11.26
N THR A 292 -2.98 15.60 11.44
CA THR A 292 -2.21 14.41 11.00
C THR A 292 -2.15 13.30 12.03
N SER A 293 -2.34 13.65 13.32
CA SER A 293 -2.16 12.75 14.45
C SER A 293 -3.48 12.35 15.11
N LEU A 294 -3.84 11.09 15.01
CA LEU A 294 -4.96 10.54 15.78
C LEU A 294 -4.65 10.51 17.28
N PHE A 295 -3.37 10.29 17.66
CA PHE A 295 -2.95 10.35 19.04
C PHE A 295 -3.23 11.72 19.67
N ALA A 296 -2.87 12.80 18.98
CA ALA A 296 -3.13 14.15 19.44
C ALA A 296 -4.64 14.49 19.43
N ALA A 297 -5.35 14.09 18.37
CA ALA A 297 -6.79 14.32 18.26
C ALA A 297 -7.58 13.67 19.41
N LEU A 298 -7.18 12.49 19.85
CA LEU A 298 -7.90 11.77 20.92
C LEU A 298 -7.62 12.29 22.35
N GLN A 299 -6.89 13.42 22.49
CA GLN A 299 -6.72 14.08 23.79
C GLN A 299 -7.94 14.91 24.21
N ASP A 300 -8.86 15.20 23.29
CA ASP A 300 -10.08 15.97 23.56
C ASP A 300 -11.33 15.38 22.90
N LYS A 301 -12.51 15.96 23.25
CA LYS A 301 -13.81 15.47 22.78
C LYS A 301 -14.06 15.78 21.29
N GLU A 302 -13.52 16.88 20.79
CA GLU A 302 -13.73 17.32 19.40
C GLU A 302 -12.97 16.40 18.47
N GLY A 303 -11.71 16.13 18.75
CA GLY A 303 -10.91 15.16 18.00
C GLY A 303 -11.47 13.73 18.08
N TYR A 304 -12.02 13.31 19.24
CA TYR A 304 -12.74 12.04 19.35
C TYR A 304 -13.95 11.97 18.39
N ARG A 305 -14.78 13.04 18.37
CA ARG A 305 -15.93 13.11 17.47
C ARG A 305 -15.51 13.11 16.00
N MET A 306 -14.47 13.86 15.67
CA MET A 306 -13.88 13.88 14.33
C MET A 306 -13.46 12.47 13.91
N ALA A 307 -12.69 11.75 14.72
CA ALA A 307 -12.23 10.39 14.44
C ALA A 307 -13.40 9.41 14.29
N LEU A 308 -14.42 9.52 15.15
CA LEU A 308 -15.66 8.72 15.05
C LEU A 308 -16.40 9.02 13.74
N THR A 309 -16.46 10.28 13.31
CA THR A 309 -17.09 10.66 12.05
C THR A 309 -16.36 10.02 10.85
N GLN A 310 -15.03 9.99 10.85
CA GLN A 310 -14.28 9.31 9.80
C GLN A 310 -14.53 7.79 9.82
N LEU A 311 -14.57 7.17 11.00
CA LEU A 311 -14.92 5.75 11.11
C LEU A 311 -16.30 5.45 10.48
N ARG A 312 -17.32 6.28 10.77
CA ARG A 312 -18.67 6.10 10.18
C ARG A 312 -18.68 6.22 8.65
N LYS A 313 -17.84 7.07 8.08
CA LYS A 313 -17.71 7.16 6.61
C LYS A 313 -17.07 5.91 6.01
N LEU A 314 -16.10 5.31 6.69
CA LEU A 314 -15.51 4.03 6.26
C LEU A 314 -16.48 2.86 6.46
N GLU A 315 -17.29 2.86 7.52
CA GLU A 315 -18.37 1.89 7.72
C GLU A 315 -19.41 1.96 6.58
N GLN A 316 -19.79 3.18 6.15
CA GLN A 316 -20.67 3.36 5.00
C GLN A 316 -20.03 2.84 3.70
N LEU A 317 -18.73 3.08 3.51
CA LEU A 317 -18.00 2.56 2.37
C LEU A 317 -17.94 1.03 2.39
N LYS A 318 -17.72 0.43 3.58
CA LYS A 318 -17.77 -1.02 3.77
C LYS A 318 -19.14 -1.56 3.38
N TYR A 319 -20.22 -0.95 3.86
CA TYR A 319 -21.59 -1.35 3.53
C TYR A 319 -21.81 -1.35 2.01
N LEU A 320 -21.41 -0.29 1.30
CA LEU A 320 -21.56 -0.21 -0.15
C LEU A 320 -20.79 -1.31 -0.88
N ILE A 321 -19.53 -1.56 -0.52
CA ILE A 321 -18.68 -2.52 -1.21
C ILE A 321 -19.05 -3.97 -0.83
N HIS A 322 -19.17 -4.22 0.46
CA HIS A 322 -19.32 -5.57 1.00
C HIS A 322 -20.76 -6.09 0.91
N ASP A 323 -21.76 -5.22 1.13
CA ASP A 323 -23.14 -5.68 1.20
C ASP A 323 -23.93 -5.37 -0.09
N GLU A 324 -23.65 -4.27 -0.81
CA GLU A 324 -24.38 -3.97 -2.04
C GLU A 324 -23.62 -4.43 -3.30
N VAL A 325 -22.36 -4.03 -3.48
CA VAL A 325 -21.58 -4.41 -4.69
C VAL A 325 -21.37 -5.92 -4.76
N ALA A 326 -21.04 -6.56 -3.64
CA ALA A 326 -20.86 -8.02 -3.61
C ALA A 326 -22.14 -8.79 -4.01
N VAL A 327 -23.29 -8.34 -3.54
CA VAL A 327 -24.60 -8.94 -3.90
C VAL A 327 -24.88 -8.81 -5.40
N GLU A 328 -24.64 -7.63 -5.99
CA GLU A 328 -24.83 -7.40 -7.43
C GLU A 328 -23.90 -8.26 -8.29
N LEU A 329 -22.69 -8.55 -7.81
CA LEU A 329 -21.73 -9.43 -8.48
C LEU A 329 -21.96 -10.92 -8.19
N GLY A 330 -22.97 -11.28 -7.39
CA GLY A 330 -23.25 -12.65 -6.98
C GLY A 330 -22.13 -13.27 -6.12
N VAL A 331 -21.38 -12.42 -5.41
CA VAL A 331 -20.32 -12.85 -4.50
C VAL A 331 -20.90 -13.09 -3.12
N VAL A 332 -20.71 -14.31 -2.59
CA VAL A 332 -21.00 -14.62 -1.20
C VAL A 332 -19.72 -14.39 -0.40
N ILE A 333 -19.68 -13.34 0.38
CA ILE A 333 -18.57 -13.08 1.27
C ILE A 333 -18.72 -14.01 2.48
N GLY A 334 -17.83 -15.00 2.59
CA GLY A 334 -17.74 -15.85 3.78
C GLY A 334 -17.26 -15.02 4.98
N PHE A 335 -17.61 -15.43 6.20
CA PHE A 335 -17.02 -14.86 7.43
C PHE A 335 -15.50 -14.96 7.34
N ASN A 336 -14.82 -13.83 7.40
CA ASN A 336 -13.36 -13.80 7.48
C ASN A 336 -12.93 -14.29 8.86
N ALA A 337 -11.79 -14.97 8.94
CA ALA A 337 -11.20 -15.45 10.22
C ALA A 337 -10.91 -14.31 11.24
N THR A 338 -11.15 -13.05 10.85
CA THR A 338 -10.97 -11.84 11.67
C THR A 338 -12.22 -11.41 12.42
N ASP A 339 -13.39 -12.07 12.22
CA ASP A 339 -14.64 -11.69 12.88
C ASP A 339 -14.77 -12.25 14.32
N GLY A 340 -13.73 -12.91 14.82
CA GLY A 340 -13.72 -13.63 16.11
C GLY A 340 -12.76 -13.12 17.18
N ASP A 341 -12.06 -11.96 17.03
CA ASP A 341 -11.13 -11.43 18.06
C ASP A 341 -11.50 -10.03 18.59
#